data_ac4c044f4d25133d75f61e861de29713
#
_entry.id   ac4c044f4d25133d75f61e861de29713
#
_cell.length_a   1.000
_cell.length_b   1.000
_cell.length_c   1.000
_cell.angle_alpha   90.00
_cell.angle_beta   90.00
_cell.angle_gamma   90.00
#
_symmetry.space_group_name_H-M   'P 1'
#
loop_
_entity.id
_entity.type
_entity.pdbx_description
1 polymer ?
#
loop_
_entity_poly.entity_id
_entity_poly.type
_entity_poly.pdbx_seq_one_letter_code
_entity_poly.pdbx_strand_id
1 'polypeptide(L)'
;MTPLRRALVLLSVLAPVLAAGGAGAADDAACGAPPELLEPGAPLPATARAVSAGNLRVLVVGSASVLGPGTSVPAAAWPARLEALLVARYPGLKVEKVVRGAPGLTAADSIAIILEELRRTPAHLVLWQTGAVEAARSLDLDDLAATLNAGLRQIGAAGADAVLIDPQFSRFLRANANVEPYREAMQLGAAAHSAPLVRRYDLMHAWAEAEKVDLERAPRSARMATADRLNDCLAQAIAEVLVRGIEEAKAQPRP
;
A
#
# COMPACT_ATOMS: atom_id res chain seq x y z
N MET A 1 -3.88 87.28 13.96
CA MET A 1 -3.24 86.18 14.72
C MET A 1 -3.99 84.89 14.40
N THR A 2 -3.51 84.10 13.42
CA THR A 2 -4.12 82.89 12.91
C THR A 2 -3.26 81.68 13.26
N PRO A 3 -3.78 80.62 13.90
CA PRO A 3 -2.96 79.44 14.20
C PRO A 3 -2.98 78.44 13.02
N LEU A 4 -1.79 78.06 12.62
CA LEU A 4 -1.48 77.00 11.65
C LEU A 4 -1.94 75.60 12.18
N ARG A 5 -2.86 74.98 11.44
CA ARG A 5 -3.17 73.56 11.68
C ARG A 5 -2.16 72.65 10.94
N ARG A 6 -1.40 71.87 11.68
CA ARG A 6 -0.52 70.80 11.17
C ARG A 6 -1.38 69.58 10.91
N ALA A 7 -1.49 69.18 9.66
CA ALA A 7 -2.07 67.92 9.23
C ALA A 7 -1.02 66.80 9.41
N LEU A 8 -1.35 65.79 10.18
CA LEU A 8 -0.54 64.59 10.37
C LEU A 8 -0.97 63.55 9.29
N VAL A 9 -0.10 63.31 8.33
CA VAL A 9 -0.32 62.26 7.33
C VAL A 9 0.19 60.91 7.90
N LEU A 10 -0.74 60.02 8.21
CA LEU A 10 -0.43 58.65 8.58
C LEU A 10 -0.17 57.84 7.30
N LEU A 11 1.08 57.48 7.04
CA LEU A 11 1.47 56.55 6.03
C LEU A 11 1.19 55.12 6.55
N SER A 12 0.12 54.49 6.03
CA SER A 12 -0.12 53.07 6.28
C SER A 12 0.76 52.24 5.36
N VAL A 13 1.77 51.59 5.93
CA VAL A 13 2.62 50.62 5.24
C VAL A 13 1.87 49.28 5.20
N LEU A 14 1.28 48.94 4.06
CA LEU A 14 0.77 47.62 3.79
C LEU A 14 1.97 46.67 3.51
N ALA A 15 2.28 45.81 4.48
CA ALA A 15 3.21 44.72 4.26
C ALA A 15 2.53 43.61 3.46
N PRO A 16 3.12 43.12 2.35
CA PRO A 16 2.59 41.95 1.65
C PRO A 16 2.85 40.71 2.53
N VAL A 17 1.77 40.05 2.93
CA VAL A 17 1.82 38.68 3.47
C VAL A 17 2.19 37.76 2.31
N LEU A 18 3.47 37.38 2.24
CA LEU A 18 3.91 36.27 1.41
C LEU A 18 3.27 34.98 1.98
N ALA A 19 2.23 34.49 1.34
CA ALA A 19 1.74 33.16 1.52
C ALA A 19 2.85 32.20 1.04
N ALA A 20 3.61 31.65 1.98
CA ALA A 20 4.48 30.51 1.74
C ALA A 20 3.56 29.31 1.38
N GLY A 21 3.28 29.18 0.08
CA GLY A 21 2.51 28.09 -0.49
C GLY A 21 3.23 26.78 -0.21
N GLY A 22 2.50 25.83 0.33
CA GLY A 22 2.94 24.49 0.66
C GLY A 22 3.43 23.68 -0.55
N ALA A 23 4.69 23.84 -0.89
CA ALA A 23 5.41 22.95 -1.81
C ALA A 23 5.95 21.67 -1.10
N GLY A 24 5.76 21.56 0.23
CA GLY A 24 6.32 20.45 1.01
C GLY A 24 5.43 19.21 1.16
N ALA A 25 4.14 19.29 0.82
CA ALA A 25 3.22 18.19 1.10
C ALA A 25 3.11 17.15 -0.03
N ALA A 26 3.46 17.49 -1.27
CA ALA A 26 3.39 16.57 -2.41
C ALA A 26 4.65 15.68 -2.53
N ASP A 27 5.80 16.15 -2.06
CA ASP A 27 7.07 15.41 -2.12
C ASP A 27 7.21 14.32 -1.05
N ASP A 28 6.32 14.28 -0.07
CA ASP A 28 6.37 13.32 1.05
C ASP A 28 5.27 12.23 0.94
N ALA A 29 4.39 12.30 -0.06
CA ALA A 29 3.38 11.28 -0.30
C ALA A 29 4.06 9.95 -0.62
N ALA A 30 3.65 8.87 0.08
CA ALA A 30 4.27 7.55 -0.02
C ALA A 30 5.81 7.59 0.09
N CYS A 31 6.33 8.46 0.97
CA CYS A 31 7.76 8.63 1.19
C CYS A 31 8.56 8.98 -0.09
N GLY A 32 7.98 9.75 -1.00
CA GLY A 32 8.60 10.11 -2.28
C GLY A 32 8.77 8.92 -3.22
N ALA A 33 7.81 8.01 -3.24
CA ALA A 33 7.78 6.92 -4.21
C ALA A 33 7.60 7.47 -5.63
N PRO A 34 8.31 6.88 -6.63
CA PRO A 34 8.08 7.22 -8.02
C PRO A 34 6.61 7.04 -8.41
N PRO A 35 5.96 8.03 -9.05
CA PRO A 35 4.53 7.99 -9.38
C PRO A 35 4.10 6.75 -10.17
N GLU A 36 4.97 6.25 -11.05
CA GLU A 36 4.75 5.05 -11.88
C GLU A 36 4.69 3.75 -11.06
N LEU A 37 5.21 3.75 -9.83
CA LEU A 37 5.09 2.62 -8.91
C LEU A 37 3.78 2.63 -8.11
N LEU A 38 3.02 3.71 -8.21
CA LEU A 38 1.75 3.91 -7.52
C LEU A 38 0.53 3.72 -8.43
N GLU A 39 0.76 3.40 -9.71
CA GLU A 39 -0.33 3.12 -10.65
C GLU A 39 -0.97 1.75 -10.33
N PRO A 40 -2.31 1.67 -10.20
CA PRO A 40 -2.97 0.42 -9.82
C PRO A 40 -2.90 -0.63 -10.94
N GLY A 41 -2.88 -0.20 -12.21
CA GLY A 41 -2.92 -1.08 -13.37
C GLY A 41 -4.29 -1.72 -13.64
N ALA A 42 -5.23 -1.62 -12.69
CA ALA A 42 -6.59 -2.12 -12.82
C ALA A 42 -7.55 -1.47 -11.80
N PRO A 43 -8.84 -1.30 -12.14
CA PRO A 43 -9.85 -0.74 -11.25
C PRO A 43 -10.25 -1.72 -10.13
N LEU A 44 -10.84 -1.15 -9.05
CA LEU A 44 -11.29 -1.89 -7.86
C LEU A 44 -12.82 -1.72 -7.66
N PRO A 45 -13.67 -2.35 -8.46
CA PRO A 45 -15.12 -2.09 -8.46
C PRO A 45 -15.84 -2.56 -7.20
N ALA A 46 -15.47 -3.68 -6.58
CA ALA A 46 -16.10 -4.15 -5.35
C ALA A 46 -15.73 -3.24 -4.18
N THR A 47 -14.46 -2.83 -4.11
CA THR A 47 -13.94 -1.89 -3.12
C THR A 47 -14.59 -0.51 -3.28
N ALA A 48 -14.73 -0.01 -4.51
CA ALA A 48 -15.39 1.27 -4.80
C ALA A 48 -16.84 1.29 -4.34
N ARG A 49 -17.59 0.21 -4.59
CA ARG A 49 -18.99 0.06 -4.08
C ARG A 49 -19.04 0.06 -2.56
N ALA A 50 -18.14 -0.70 -1.93
CA ALA A 50 -18.06 -0.81 -0.47
C ALA A 50 -17.73 0.55 0.21
N VAL A 51 -16.75 1.28 -0.35
CA VAL A 51 -16.39 2.63 0.10
C VAL A 51 -17.57 3.59 -0.06
N SER A 52 -18.27 3.54 -1.19
CA SER A 52 -19.46 4.39 -1.41
C SER A 52 -20.61 4.04 -0.48
N ALA A 53 -20.72 2.79 -0.02
CA ALA A 53 -21.70 2.34 0.98
C ALA A 53 -21.26 2.62 2.44
N GLY A 54 -20.04 3.16 2.65
CA GLY A 54 -19.52 3.51 3.96
C GLY A 54 -19.04 2.32 4.81
N ASN A 55 -18.87 1.13 4.22
CA ASN A 55 -18.43 -0.08 4.95
C ASN A 55 -17.51 -0.93 4.08
N LEU A 56 -16.24 -0.99 4.43
CA LEU A 56 -15.21 -1.74 3.71
C LEU A 56 -14.65 -2.88 4.58
N ARG A 57 -14.80 -4.12 4.13
CA ARG A 57 -14.14 -5.29 4.73
C ARG A 57 -12.90 -5.67 3.93
N VAL A 58 -11.75 -5.71 4.61
CA VAL A 58 -10.43 -5.98 4.04
C VAL A 58 -9.87 -7.24 4.67
N LEU A 59 -9.50 -8.19 3.84
CA LEU A 59 -8.73 -9.37 4.24
C LEU A 59 -7.28 -9.19 3.79
N VAL A 60 -6.34 -9.27 4.70
CA VAL A 60 -4.90 -9.21 4.43
C VAL A 60 -4.30 -10.57 4.71
N VAL A 61 -3.69 -11.20 3.71
CA VAL A 61 -3.04 -12.50 3.85
C VAL A 61 -1.61 -12.45 3.31
N GLY A 62 -0.68 -13.08 4.03
CA GLY A 62 0.71 -13.15 3.57
C GLY A 62 1.67 -13.70 4.60
N SER A 63 2.96 -13.66 4.29
CA SER A 63 4.02 -14.10 5.19
C SER A 63 4.14 -13.19 6.44
N ALA A 64 5.10 -13.47 7.30
CA ALA A 64 5.28 -12.75 8.58
C ALA A 64 5.27 -11.22 8.45
N SER A 65 5.67 -10.65 7.30
CA SER A 65 5.78 -9.20 7.14
C SER A 65 4.45 -8.45 7.15
N VAL A 66 3.29 -9.13 6.96
CA VAL A 66 1.97 -8.51 7.14
C VAL A 66 1.65 -8.25 8.63
N LEU A 67 2.40 -8.89 9.54
CA LEU A 67 2.28 -8.68 10.98
C LEU A 67 3.17 -7.55 11.51
N GLY A 68 4.02 -6.94 10.64
CA GLY A 68 4.92 -5.86 11.00
C GLY A 68 6.03 -6.26 11.98
N PRO A 69 6.83 -7.32 11.70
CA PRO A 69 7.91 -7.71 12.60
C PRO A 69 8.93 -6.58 12.77
N GLY A 70 9.35 -6.36 14.01
CA GLY A 70 10.31 -5.31 14.36
C GLY A 70 9.71 -3.90 14.50
N THR A 71 8.41 -3.71 14.32
CA THR A 71 7.73 -2.46 14.65
C THR A 71 7.59 -2.26 16.15
N SER A 72 7.47 -1.00 16.57
CA SER A 72 7.40 -0.61 17.98
C SER A 72 6.11 -1.11 18.66
N VAL A 73 5.01 -1.12 17.94
CA VAL A 73 3.69 -1.56 18.40
C VAL A 73 2.91 -2.18 17.25
N PRO A 74 1.91 -3.04 17.51
CA PRO A 74 1.09 -3.64 16.44
C PRO A 74 0.40 -2.61 15.53
N ALA A 75 0.05 -1.44 16.05
CA ALA A 75 -0.54 -0.34 15.29
C ALA A 75 0.43 0.31 14.29
N ALA A 76 1.74 0.09 14.43
CA ALA A 76 2.75 0.56 13.49
C ALA A 76 2.94 -0.37 12.28
N ALA A 77 2.34 -1.57 12.28
CA ALA A 77 2.32 -2.45 11.12
C ALA A 77 1.50 -1.84 9.96
N TRP A 78 1.94 -2.06 8.72
CA TRP A 78 1.34 -1.45 7.55
C TRP A 78 -0.18 -1.70 7.40
N PRO A 79 -0.76 -2.89 7.77
CA PRO A 79 -2.20 -3.07 7.63
C PRO A 79 -3.02 -2.20 8.59
N ALA A 80 -2.49 -1.90 9.79
CA ALA A 80 -3.15 -1.00 10.72
C ALA A 80 -3.06 0.47 10.29
N ARG A 81 -1.89 0.87 9.75
CA ARG A 81 -1.69 2.21 9.19
C ARG A 81 -2.55 2.43 7.95
N LEU A 82 -2.67 1.43 7.07
CA LEU A 82 -3.54 1.48 5.90
C LEU A 82 -5.01 1.72 6.28
N GLU A 83 -5.52 1.03 7.29
CA GLU A 83 -6.87 1.26 7.81
C GLU A 83 -7.06 2.72 8.23
N ALA A 84 -6.13 3.29 9.00
CA ALA A 84 -6.18 4.68 9.44
C ALA A 84 -6.15 5.67 8.25
N LEU A 85 -5.32 5.39 7.23
CA LEU A 85 -5.24 6.22 6.01
C LEU A 85 -6.55 6.18 5.21
N LEU A 86 -7.17 5.01 5.06
CA LEU A 86 -8.45 4.88 4.35
C LEU A 86 -9.59 5.59 5.09
N VAL A 87 -9.65 5.47 6.42
CA VAL A 87 -10.65 6.21 7.24
C VAL A 87 -10.43 7.71 7.15
N ALA A 88 -9.19 8.18 7.16
CA ALA A 88 -8.87 9.61 6.99
C ALA A 88 -9.23 10.12 5.58
N ARG A 89 -9.02 9.30 4.53
CA ARG A 89 -9.29 9.66 3.13
C ARG A 89 -10.79 9.68 2.80
N TYR A 90 -11.58 8.80 3.45
CA TYR A 90 -13.01 8.66 3.23
C TYR A 90 -13.79 8.89 4.54
N PRO A 91 -14.15 10.13 4.87
CA PRO A 91 -14.86 10.45 6.11
C PRO A 91 -16.18 9.65 6.25
N GLY A 92 -16.35 9.02 7.41
CA GLY A 92 -17.51 8.16 7.69
C GLY A 92 -17.36 6.69 7.24
N LEU A 93 -16.26 6.34 6.55
CA LEU A 93 -15.98 4.95 6.20
C LEU A 93 -15.67 4.13 7.46
N LYS A 94 -16.37 3.02 7.61
CA LYS A 94 -16.03 1.97 8.59
C LYS A 94 -15.19 0.91 7.87
N VAL A 95 -14.00 0.62 8.41
CA VAL A 95 -13.11 -0.41 7.88
C VAL A 95 -13.04 -1.56 8.88
N GLU A 96 -13.43 -2.76 8.43
CA GLU A 96 -13.24 -4.01 9.16
C GLU A 96 -12.07 -4.76 8.54
N LYS A 97 -11.00 -4.94 9.31
CA LYS A 97 -9.78 -5.57 8.83
C LYS A 97 -9.54 -6.91 9.51
N VAL A 98 -9.28 -7.93 8.70
CA VAL A 98 -8.79 -9.24 9.14
C VAL A 98 -7.39 -9.45 8.58
N VAL A 99 -6.43 -9.79 9.43
CA VAL A 99 -5.04 -10.08 9.02
C VAL A 99 -4.71 -11.54 9.35
N ARG A 100 -4.22 -12.26 8.35
CA ARG A 100 -3.73 -13.64 8.47
C ARG A 100 -2.30 -13.69 7.96
N GLY A 101 -1.36 -13.80 8.87
CA GLY A 101 0.07 -13.85 8.56
C GLY A 101 0.78 -14.94 9.33
N ALA A 102 1.74 -15.61 8.68
CA ALA A 102 2.62 -16.55 9.36
C ALA A 102 3.99 -16.63 8.67
N PRO A 103 5.09 -16.87 9.41
CA PRO A 103 6.38 -17.13 8.80
C PRO A 103 6.31 -18.32 7.84
N GLY A 104 6.86 -18.12 6.62
CA GLY A 104 6.95 -19.18 5.63
C GLY A 104 5.65 -19.54 4.91
N LEU A 105 4.60 -18.71 5.03
CA LEU A 105 3.33 -18.90 4.32
C LEU A 105 3.54 -18.74 2.82
N THR A 106 3.22 -19.77 2.06
CA THR A 106 3.29 -19.78 0.58
C THR A 106 2.02 -19.23 -0.05
N ALA A 107 2.02 -19.06 -1.39
CA ALA A 107 0.82 -18.71 -2.15
C ALA A 107 -0.27 -19.79 -1.99
N ALA A 108 0.12 -21.06 -2.05
CA ALA A 108 -0.80 -22.19 -1.87
C ALA A 108 -1.44 -22.22 -0.49
N ASP A 109 -0.65 -21.98 0.57
CA ASP A 109 -1.18 -21.86 1.93
C ASP A 109 -2.10 -20.63 2.07
N SER A 110 -1.69 -19.50 1.46
CA SER A 110 -2.42 -18.26 1.51
C SER A 110 -3.80 -18.37 0.88
N ILE A 111 -3.91 -19.00 -0.30
CA ILE A 111 -5.22 -19.13 -0.97
C ILE A 111 -6.17 -20.02 -0.19
N ALA A 112 -5.70 -21.06 0.48
CA ALA A 112 -6.54 -21.88 1.35
C ALA A 112 -7.14 -21.05 2.49
N ILE A 113 -6.33 -20.19 3.12
CA ILE A 113 -6.76 -19.24 4.16
C ILE A 113 -7.75 -18.22 3.60
N ILE A 114 -7.44 -17.62 2.43
CA ILE A 114 -8.31 -16.63 1.79
C ILE A 114 -9.70 -17.22 1.53
N LEU A 115 -9.77 -18.39 0.95
CA LEU A 115 -11.06 -19.03 0.63
C LEU A 115 -11.85 -19.43 1.87
N GLU A 116 -11.17 -19.85 2.92
CA GLU A 116 -11.82 -20.13 4.22
C GLU A 116 -12.41 -18.85 4.81
N GLU A 117 -11.64 -17.76 4.85
CA GLU A 117 -12.11 -16.47 5.39
C GLU A 117 -13.24 -15.88 4.56
N LEU A 118 -13.18 -15.95 3.22
CA LEU A 118 -14.25 -15.47 2.33
C LEU A 118 -15.56 -16.25 2.51
N ARG A 119 -15.48 -17.56 2.80
CA ARG A 119 -16.68 -18.38 3.13
C ARG A 119 -17.29 -18.00 4.48
N ARG A 120 -16.48 -17.63 5.45
CA ARG A 120 -16.93 -17.25 6.80
C ARG A 120 -17.52 -15.84 6.82
N THR A 121 -16.81 -14.91 6.19
CA THR A 121 -17.19 -13.49 6.17
C THR A 121 -16.76 -12.88 4.84
N PRO A 122 -17.69 -12.59 3.94
CA PRO A 122 -17.35 -11.99 2.65
C PRO A 122 -16.55 -10.70 2.82
N ALA A 123 -15.37 -10.62 2.20
CA ALA A 123 -14.59 -9.40 2.10
C ALA A 123 -14.91 -8.66 0.79
N HIS A 124 -14.65 -7.35 0.74
CA HIS A 124 -14.75 -6.55 -0.47
C HIS A 124 -13.40 -6.43 -1.17
N LEU A 125 -12.31 -6.53 -0.38
CA LEU A 125 -10.93 -6.40 -0.83
C LEU A 125 -10.06 -7.47 -0.15
N VAL A 126 -9.26 -8.17 -0.96
CA VAL A 126 -8.22 -9.09 -0.51
C VAL A 126 -6.86 -8.51 -0.89
N LEU A 127 -6.02 -8.24 0.10
CA LEU A 127 -4.62 -7.87 -0.07
C LEU A 127 -3.78 -9.13 0.12
N TRP A 128 -3.23 -9.66 -0.98
CA TRP A 128 -2.51 -10.94 -0.98
C TRP A 128 -1.01 -10.74 -1.22
N GLN A 129 -0.21 -10.86 -0.17
CA GLN A 129 1.24 -10.74 -0.23
C GLN A 129 1.88 -12.13 -0.34
N THR A 130 2.63 -12.38 -1.43
CA THR A 130 3.26 -13.68 -1.70
C THR A 130 4.54 -13.55 -2.55
N GLY A 131 5.11 -14.64 -3.02
CA GLY A 131 6.28 -14.71 -3.90
C GLY A 131 7.63 -14.73 -3.19
N ALA A 132 7.76 -14.14 -1.99
CA ALA A 132 9.03 -14.06 -1.27
C ALA A 132 9.45 -15.41 -0.67
N VAL A 133 8.51 -16.20 -0.18
CA VAL A 133 8.76 -17.54 0.39
C VAL A 133 9.08 -18.51 -0.73
N GLU A 134 8.36 -18.42 -1.83
CA GLU A 134 8.57 -19.22 -3.03
C GLU A 134 9.99 -19.00 -3.57
N ALA A 135 10.41 -17.75 -3.74
CA ALA A 135 11.75 -17.40 -4.18
C ALA A 135 12.83 -17.91 -3.21
N ALA A 136 12.65 -17.69 -1.90
CA ALA A 136 13.59 -18.12 -0.88
C ALA A 136 13.79 -19.64 -0.81
N ARG A 137 12.74 -20.41 -1.18
CA ARG A 137 12.75 -21.87 -1.19
C ARG A 137 12.96 -22.47 -2.58
N SER A 138 13.10 -21.63 -3.60
CA SER A 138 13.19 -22.05 -5.01
C SER A 138 12.05 -23.00 -5.41
N LEU A 139 10.82 -22.65 -5.00
CA LEU A 139 9.62 -23.42 -5.35
C LEU A 139 9.33 -23.29 -6.84
N ASP A 140 8.60 -24.25 -7.38
CA ASP A 140 8.27 -24.31 -8.80
C ASP A 140 7.47 -23.07 -9.24
N LEU A 141 7.87 -22.46 -10.37
CA LEU A 141 7.26 -21.26 -10.92
C LEU A 141 5.89 -21.54 -11.55
N ASP A 142 5.73 -22.70 -12.17
CA ASP A 142 4.46 -23.09 -12.79
C ASP A 142 3.39 -23.35 -11.70
N ASP A 143 3.80 -23.93 -10.56
CA ASP A 143 2.94 -24.09 -9.39
C ASP A 143 2.52 -22.75 -8.80
N LEU A 144 3.43 -21.77 -8.71
CA LEU A 144 3.09 -20.42 -8.28
C LEU A 144 2.11 -19.77 -9.26
N ALA A 145 2.40 -19.82 -10.57
CA ALA A 145 1.54 -19.24 -11.60
C ALA A 145 0.14 -19.87 -11.59
N ALA A 146 0.06 -21.20 -11.49
CA ALA A 146 -1.22 -21.91 -11.39
C ALA A 146 -2.00 -21.50 -10.13
N THR A 147 -1.31 -21.38 -8.99
CA THR A 147 -1.92 -20.97 -7.72
C THR A 147 -2.45 -19.53 -7.79
N LEU A 148 -1.67 -18.58 -8.35
CA LEU A 148 -2.09 -17.20 -8.54
C LEU A 148 -3.33 -17.11 -9.44
N ASN A 149 -3.29 -17.79 -10.60
CA ASN A 149 -4.41 -17.79 -11.53
C ASN A 149 -5.69 -18.39 -10.92
N ALA A 150 -5.58 -19.51 -10.21
CA ALA A 150 -6.71 -20.12 -9.54
C ALA A 150 -7.24 -19.25 -8.40
N GLY A 151 -6.34 -18.68 -7.60
CA GLY A 151 -6.68 -17.83 -6.45
C GLY A 151 -7.38 -16.55 -6.87
N LEU A 152 -6.81 -15.79 -7.81
CA LEU A 152 -7.39 -14.54 -8.30
C LEU A 152 -8.80 -14.75 -8.89
N ARG A 153 -8.97 -15.83 -9.68
CA ARG A 153 -10.29 -16.19 -10.21
C ARG A 153 -11.30 -16.50 -9.11
N GLN A 154 -10.89 -17.24 -8.05
CA GLN A 154 -11.78 -17.61 -6.96
C GLN A 154 -12.14 -16.43 -6.07
N ILE A 155 -11.20 -15.49 -5.83
CA ILE A 155 -11.46 -14.23 -5.11
C ILE A 155 -12.48 -13.40 -5.89
N GLY A 156 -12.29 -13.25 -7.22
CA GLY A 156 -13.23 -12.54 -8.08
C GLY A 156 -14.62 -13.20 -8.10
N ALA A 157 -14.69 -14.55 -8.18
CA ALA A 157 -15.94 -15.28 -8.11
C ALA A 157 -16.68 -15.13 -6.78
N ALA A 158 -15.96 -14.86 -5.68
CA ALA A 158 -16.53 -14.52 -4.39
C ALA A 158 -17.03 -13.05 -4.30
N GLY A 159 -16.88 -12.27 -5.38
CA GLY A 159 -17.32 -10.86 -5.45
C GLY A 159 -16.37 -9.85 -4.79
N ALA A 160 -15.13 -10.24 -4.49
CA ALA A 160 -14.10 -9.39 -3.92
C ALA A 160 -13.09 -8.94 -4.98
N ASP A 161 -12.53 -7.75 -4.80
CA ASP A 161 -11.32 -7.36 -5.53
C ASP A 161 -10.09 -7.99 -4.89
N ALA A 162 -9.14 -8.40 -5.70
CA ALA A 162 -7.82 -8.85 -5.27
C ALA A 162 -6.76 -7.80 -5.61
N VAL A 163 -5.84 -7.56 -4.69
CA VAL A 163 -4.61 -6.78 -4.93
C VAL A 163 -3.44 -7.65 -4.51
N LEU A 164 -2.55 -7.93 -5.45
CA LEU A 164 -1.30 -8.62 -5.15
C LEU A 164 -0.27 -7.64 -4.57
N ILE A 165 0.54 -8.13 -3.65
CA ILE A 165 1.69 -7.40 -3.11
C ILE A 165 2.91 -8.28 -3.33
N ASP A 166 3.85 -7.81 -4.16
CA ASP A 166 5.01 -8.59 -4.56
C ASP A 166 6.06 -8.71 -3.43
N PRO A 167 7.13 -9.52 -3.61
CA PRO A 167 8.18 -9.70 -2.62
C PRO A 167 8.77 -8.39 -2.13
N GLN A 168 9.26 -8.40 -0.91
CA GLN A 168 10.07 -7.30 -0.38
C GLN A 168 11.42 -7.21 -1.07
N PHE A 169 11.94 -6.01 -1.27
CA PHE A 169 13.34 -5.82 -1.55
C PHE A 169 14.18 -6.20 -0.31
N SER A 170 15.17 -7.06 -0.51
CA SER A 170 16.14 -7.44 0.50
C SER A 170 17.44 -7.81 -0.20
N ARG A 171 18.54 -7.21 0.22
CA ARG A 171 19.88 -7.56 -0.30
C ARG A 171 20.25 -8.98 0.04
N PHE A 172 19.86 -9.45 1.22
CA PHE A 172 20.04 -10.83 1.63
C PHE A 172 19.27 -11.79 0.71
N LEU A 173 17.99 -11.50 0.44
CA LEU A 173 17.18 -12.35 -0.45
C LEU A 173 17.78 -12.35 -1.87
N ARG A 174 18.14 -11.20 -2.41
CA ARG A 174 18.81 -11.10 -3.73
C ARG A 174 20.13 -11.88 -3.83
N ALA A 175 20.91 -11.93 -2.75
CA ALA A 175 22.17 -12.64 -2.74
C ALA A 175 22.00 -14.17 -2.66
N ASN A 176 20.83 -14.66 -2.20
CA ASN A 176 20.62 -16.07 -1.90
C ASN A 176 19.47 -16.71 -2.71
N ALA A 177 18.72 -15.93 -3.48
CA ALA A 177 17.57 -16.42 -4.26
C ALA A 177 17.44 -15.60 -5.56
N ASN A 178 16.99 -16.26 -6.62
CA ASN A 178 16.58 -15.60 -7.86
C ASN A 178 15.13 -15.13 -7.72
N VAL A 179 14.93 -13.88 -7.29
CA VAL A 179 13.60 -13.32 -6.98
C VAL A 179 12.84 -12.90 -8.24
N GLU A 180 13.56 -12.54 -9.30
CA GLU A 180 12.97 -11.91 -10.48
C GLU A 180 11.92 -12.77 -11.20
N PRO A 181 12.13 -14.08 -11.46
CA PRO A 181 11.09 -14.90 -12.10
C PRO A 181 9.79 -14.98 -11.30
N TYR A 182 9.85 -14.93 -9.95
CA TYR A 182 8.66 -14.93 -9.09
C TYR A 182 7.91 -13.60 -9.17
N ARG A 183 8.63 -12.49 -9.27
CA ARG A 183 8.04 -11.17 -9.50
C ARG A 183 7.35 -11.09 -10.86
N GLU A 184 8.00 -11.60 -11.90
CA GLU A 184 7.45 -11.68 -13.25
C GLU A 184 6.17 -12.53 -13.28
N ALA A 185 6.16 -13.71 -12.65
CA ALA A 185 4.98 -14.55 -12.53
C ALA A 185 3.82 -13.82 -11.84
N MET A 186 4.10 -13.03 -10.80
CA MET A 186 3.09 -12.21 -10.13
C MET A 186 2.57 -11.07 -11.03
N GLN A 187 3.43 -10.41 -11.80
CA GLN A 187 3.03 -9.37 -12.76
C GLN A 187 2.12 -9.94 -13.85
N LEU A 188 2.50 -11.08 -14.42
CA LEU A 188 1.70 -11.78 -15.43
C LEU A 188 0.34 -12.25 -14.87
N GLY A 189 0.34 -12.82 -13.67
CA GLY A 189 -0.89 -13.24 -12.99
C GLY A 189 -1.82 -12.06 -12.70
N ALA A 190 -1.29 -10.95 -12.18
CA ALA A 190 -2.03 -9.73 -11.93
C ALA A 190 -2.67 -9.18 -13.22
N ALA A 191 -1.88 -9.05 -14.29
CA ALA A 191 -2.34 -8.56 -15.59
C ALA A 191 -3.42 -9.47 -16.20
N ALA A 192 -3.25 -10.79 -16.15
CA ALA A 192 -4.21 -11.75 -16.70
C ALA A 192 -5.59 -11.71 -16.02
N HIS A 193 -5.65 -11.24 -14.78
CA HIS A 193 -6.89 -11.17 -14.00
C HIS A 193 -7.36 -9.73 -13.71
N SER A 194 -6.75 -8.72 -14.35
CA SER A 194 -7.04 -7.31 -14.09
C SER A 194 -7.01 -7.00 -12.59
N ALA A 195 -6.02 -7.53 -11.88
CA ALA A 195 -5.80 -7.29 -10.47
C ALA A 195 -4.66 -6.27 -10.30
N PRO A 196 -4.82 -5.22 -9.47
CA PRO A 196 -3.71 -4.36 -9.12
C PRO A 196 -2.53 -5.12 -8.50
N LEU A 197 -1.31 -4.65 -8.79
CA LEU A 197 -0.09 -5.15 -8.18
C LEU A 197 0.65 -4.02 -7.47
N VAL A 198 0.77 -4.12 -6.16
CA VAL A 198 1.67 -3.26 -5.39
C VAL A 198 3.10 -3.75 -5.60
N ARG A 199 3.89 -2.97 -6.31
CA ARG A 199 5.30 -3.24 -6.65
C ARG A 199 6.21 -2.95 -5.44
N ARG A 200 5.98 -3.70 -4.35
CA ARG A 200 6.66 -3.50 -3.07
C ARG A 200 8.18 -3.61 -3.18
N TYR A 201 8.68 -4.50 -4.02
CA TYR A 201 10.10 -4.65 -4.26
C TYR A 201 10.70 -3.37 -4.81
N ASP A 202 10.11 -2.82 -5.87
CA ASP A 202 10.60 -1.62 -6.51
C ASP A 202 10.45 -0.38 -5.61
N LEU A 203 9.33 -0.27 -4.89
CA LEU A 203 9.13 0.78 -3.88
C LEU A 203 10.23 0.76 -2.81
N MET A 204 10.47 -0.39 -2.19
CA MET A 204 11.50 -0.52 -1.16
C MET A 204 12.91 -0.29 -1.73
N HIS A 205 13.17 -0.72 -2.96
CA HIS A 205 14.43 -0.47 -3.64
C HIS A 205 14.63 1.03 -3.89
N ALA A 206 13.63 1.72 -4.43
CA ALA A 206 13.67 3.16 -4.67
C ALA A 206 13.88 3.95 -3.36
N TRP A 207 13.19 3.59 -2.28
CA TRP A 207 13.41 4.24 -0.97
C TRP A 207 14.81 3.99 -0.43
N ALA A 208 15.39 2.80 -0.62
CA ALA A 208 16.74 2.49 -0.18
C ALA A 208 17.80 3.23 -1.01
N GLU A 209 17.63 3.34 -2.34
CA GLU A 209 18.52 4.11 -3.23
C GLU A 209 18.44 5.62 -2.96
N ALA A 210 17.25 6.14 -2.65
CA ALA A 210 17.06 7.54 -2.27
C ALA A 210 17.42 7.83 -0.80
N GLU A 211 17.98 6.87 -0.06
CA GLU A 211 18.32 6.96 1.37
C GLU A 211 17.15 7.39 2.28
N LYS A 212 15.92 7.20 1.83
CA LYS A 212 14.70 7.54 2.59
C LYS A 212 14.42 6.53 3.70
N VAL A 213 14.45 5.22 3.37
CA VAL A 213 14.22 4.11 4.30
C VAL A 213 15.00 2.87 3.84
N ASP A 214 15.90 2.38 4.68
CA ASP A 214 16.65 1.15 4.45
C ASP A 214 16.80 0.38 5.77
N LEU A 215 15.97 -0.64 5.96
CA LEU A 215 15.94 -1.44 7.18
C LEU A 215 17.20 -2.31 7.35
N GLU A 216 17.79 -2.79 6.26
CA GLU A 216 18.97 -3.67 6.32
C GLU A 216 20.24 -2.89 6.70
N ARG A 217 20.34 -1.62 6.30
CA ARG A 217 21.45 -0.72 6.65
C ARG A 217 21.24 0.05 7.95
N ALA A 218 20.04 -0.02 8.53
CA ALA A 218 19.75 0.68 9.76
C ALA A 218 20.62 0.17 10.93
N PRO A 219 21.28 1.07 11.70
CA PRO A 219 22.01 0.67 12.90
C PRO A 219 21.05 0.05 13.91
N ARG A 220 21.56 -0.84 14.76
CA ARG A 220 20.73 -1.58 15.74
C ARG A 220 19.83 -0.68 16.58
N SER A 221 20.34 0.47 16.99
CA SER A 221 19.59 1.47 17.79
C SER A 221 18.44 2.13 17.05
N ALA A 222 18.46 2.17 15.70
CA ALA A 222 17.45 2.80 14.88
C ALA A 222 16.50 1.77 14.19
N ARG A 223 16.79 0.46 14.29
CA ARG A 223 16.04 -0.56 13.52
C ARG A 223 14.53 -0.53 13.74
N MET A 224 14.10 -0.36 14.99
CA MET A 224 12.67 -0.30 15.31
C MET A 224 12.00 0.93 14.68
N ALA A 225 12.61 2.11 14.82
CA ALA A 225 12.09 3.33 14.19
C ALA A 225 12.11 3.25 12.65
N THR A 226 13.14 2.61 12.07
CA THR A 226 13.21 2.37 10.62
C THR A 226 12.15 1.35 10.17
N ALA A 227 11.86 0.32 10.97
CA ALA A 227 10.77 -0.62 10.68
C ALA A 227 9.40 0.08 10.72
N ASP A 228 9.16 0.94 11.70
CA ASP A 228 7.95 1.77 11.76
C ASP A 228 7.82 2.67 10.53
N ARG A 229 8.90 3.33 10.13
CA ARG A 229 8.93 4.19 8.94
C ARG A 229 8.69 3.40 7.66
N LEU A 230 9.30 2.22 7.50
CA LEU A 230 9.09 1.36 6.35
C LEU A 230 7.63 0.91 6.22
N ASN A 231 7.01 0.52 7.35
CA ASN A 231 5.60 0.14 7.37
C ASN A 231 4.68 1.33 7.07
N ASP A 232 5.06 2.53 7.49
CA ASP A 232 4.35 3.76 7.18
C ASP A 232 4.40 4.07 5.68
N CYS A 233 5.59 4.08 5.08
CA CYS A 233 5.78 4.30 3.64
C CYS A 233 5.01 3.27 2.81
N LEU A 234 5.05 1.99 3.20
CA LEU A 234 4.34 0.93 2.51
C LEU A 234 2.81 1.10 2.62
N ALA A 235 2.31 1.47 3.79
CA ALA A 235 0.88 1.75 3.97
C ALA A 235 0.41 2.92 3.10
N GLN A 236 1.19 4.00 3.01
CA GLN A 236 0.90 5.14 2.16
C GLN A 236 0.89 4.75 0.68
N ALA A 237 1.89 3.98 0.21
CA ALA A 237 1.95 3.51 -1.17
C ALA A 237 0.75 2.59 -1.52
N ILE A 238 0.41 1.65 -0.63
CA ILE A 238 -0.78 0.79 -0.81
C ILE A 238 -2.05 1.64 -0.83
N ALA A 239 -2.19 2.60 0.09
CA ALA A 239 -3.36 3.48 0.13
C ALA A 239 -3.53 4.26 -1.18
N GLU A 240 -2.44 4.78 -1.74
CA GLU A 240 -2.46 5.51 -3.01
C GLU A 240 -2.89 4.60 -4.19
N VAL A 241 -2.33 3.39 -4.29
CA VAL A 241 -2.75 2.40 -5.30
C VAL A 241 -4.23 2.06 -5.15
N LEU A 242 -4.73 1.86 -3.93
CA LEU A 242 -6.14 1.57 -3.69
C LEU A 242 -7.04 2.76 -4.05
N VAL A 243 -6.66 3.98 -3.65
CA VAL A 243 -7.43 5.20 -3.97
C VAL A 243 -7.55 5.39 -5.47
N ARG A 244 -6.46 5.25 -6.22
CA ARG A 244 -6.47 5.35 -7.69
C ARG A 244 -7.34 4.27 -8.31
N GLY A 245 -7.21 3.01 -7.92
CA GLY A 245 -8.05 1.92 -8.42
C GLY A 245 -9.54 2.09 -8.10
N ILE A 246 -9.87 2.67 -6.95
CA ILE A 246 -11.24 3.04 -6.57
C ILE A 246 -11.78 4.15 -7.48
N GLU A 247 -11.01 5.20 -7.72
CA GLU A 247 -11.42 6.32 -8.59
C GLU A 247 -11.55 5.88 -10.06
N GLU A 248 -10.65 5.03 -10.56
CA GLU A 248 -10.78 4.42 -11.88
C GLU A 248 -12.08 3.61 -12.01
N ALA A 249 -12.41 2.80 -11.00
CA ALA A 249 -13.67 2.04 -10.99
C ALA A 249 -14.91 2.93 -10.97
N LYS A 250 -14.86 4.08 -10.29
CA LYS A 250 -15.97 5.06 -10.28
C LYS A 250 -16.12 5.80 -11.61
N ALA A 251 -15.01 6.02 -12.33
CA ALA A 251 -14.99 6.71 -13.61
C ALA A 251 -15.50 5.83 -14.77
N GLN A 252 -15.52 4.51 -14.61
CA GLN A 252 -16.05 3.60 -15.64
C GLN A 252 -17.59 3.67 -15.69
N PRO A 253 -18.18 3.71 -16.92
CA PRO A 253 -19.63 3.61 -17.08
C PRO A 253 -20.15 2.33 -16.42
N ARG A 254 -21.24 2.44 -15.65
CA ARG A 254 -21.90 1.25 -15.13
C ARG A 254 -22.46 0.44 -16.31
N PRO A 255 -22.21 -0.89 -16.37
CA PRO A 255 -22.77 -1.75 -17.39
C PRO A 255 -24.31 -1.80 -17.35
#